data_f45e924fd220a1465f74555238709b90
#
_entry.id   f45e924fd220a1465f74555238709b90
#
_cell.length_a   1.000
_cell.length_b   1.000
_cell.length_c   1.000
_cell.angle_alpha   90.00
_cell.angle_beta   90.00
_cell.angle_gamma   90.00
#
_symmetry.space_group_name_H-M   'P 1'
#
loop_
_entity.id
_entity.type
_entity.pdbx_description
1 polymer ?
#
loop_
_entity_poly.entity_id
_entity_poly.type
_entity_poly.pdbx_seq_one_letter_code
_entity_poly.pdbx_strand_id
1 'polypeptide(L)'
;LPPFCGGWVGAFSYEWATTLEPRVPVPGNDPWGFPAAEFRRYPAVVALDHSSQRILLVRDCSDGEEGFAAVQEALDSIASDLSRPALSTGSFRTLGEIQPAMERGTYEEGVARIRHDIQQGEIFQAVLSQRFDLDCEGDPFLLYRALRLTNPSPHMFYWEGEETTLVG
;
A
#
# COMPACT_ATOMS: atom_id res chain seq x y z
N LEU A 1 -6.29 -17.94 -15.37
CA LEU A 1 -5.29 -16.95 -14.97
C LEU A 1 -5.85 -16.15 -13.79
N PRO A 2 -5.02 -15.69 -12.85
CA PRO A 2 -5.44 -14.79 -11.80
C PRO A 2 -5.83 -13.40 -12.37
N PRO A 3 -6.61 -12.58 -11.64
CA PRO A 3 -7.01 -11.25 -12.12
C PRO A 3 -5.82 -10.32 -12.42
N PHE A 4 -4.72 -10.47 -11.70
CA PHE A 4 -3.46 -9.78 -11.93
C PHE A 4 -2.39 -10.77 -12.34
N CYS A 5 -1.82 -10.60 -13.52
CA CYS A 5 -0.81 -11.50 -14.12
C CYS A 5 0.56 -10.84 -14.27
N GLY A 6 0.76 -9.66 -13.76
CA GLY A 6 1.94 -8.83 -13.90
C GLY A 6 1.61 -7.43 -14.37
N GLY A 7 2.58 -6.54 -14.31
CA GLY A 7 2.42 -5.14 -14.68
C GLY A 7 3.04 -4.20 -13.67
N TRP A 8 2.50 -2.99 -13.56
CA TRP A 8 2.96 -1.96 -12.66
C TRP A 8 2.02 -1.83 -11.45
N VAL A 9 2.58 -1.83 -10.27
CA VAL A 9 1.87 -1.59 -9.01
C VAL A 9 2.58 -0.46 -8.27
N GLY A 10 1.80 0.44 -7.69
CA GLY A 10 2.36 1.57 -6.95
C GLY A 10 1.27 2.45 -6.37
N ALA A 11 1.66 3.65 -5.95
CA ALA A 11 0.79 4.62 -5.34
C ALA A 11 1.05 6.02 -5.87
N PHE A 12 0.00 6.84 -5.88
CA PHE A 12 0.08 8.29 -5.97
C PHE A 12 -0.10 8.88 -4.58
N SER A 13 0.65 9.93 -4.26
CA SER A 13 0.38 10.71 -3.06
C SER A 13 -0.95 11.46 -3.18
N TYR A 14 -1.50 11.86 -2.05
CA TYR A 14 -2.70 12.71 -2.04
C TYR A 14 -2.50 14.02 -2.80
N GLU A 15 -1.31 14.59 -2.69
CA GLU A 15 -0.89 15.85 -3.33
C GLU A 15 -0.80 15.74 -4.86
N TRP A 16 -0.80 14.53 -5.42
CA TRP A 16 -0.87 14.35 -6.88
C TRP A 16 -2.07 15.07 -7.49
N ALA A 17 -3.16 15.25 -6.72
CA ALA A 17 -4.34 16.01 -7.14
C ALA A 17 -4.00 17.42 -7.61
N THR A 18 -2.95 18.05 -7.07
CA THR A 18 -2.52 19.41 -7.46
C THR A 18 -1.98 19.47 -8.88
N THR A 19 -1.51 18.37 -9.44
CA THR A 19 -1.05 18.28 -10.83
C THR A 19 -2.22 18.19 -11.82
N LEU A 20 -3.36 17.69 -11.37
CA LEU A 20 -4.57 17.52 -12.19
C LEU A 20 -5.53 18.70 -12.07
N GLU A 21 -5.58 19.34 -10.90
CA GLU A 21 -6.46 20.47 -10.62
C GLU A 21 -5.63 21.67 -10.07
N PRO A 22 -5.29 22.63 -10.93
CA PRO A 22 -4.46 23.78 -10.55
C PRO A 22 -5.07 24.71 -9.48
N ARG A 23 -6.36 24.58 -9.20
CA ARG A 23 -7.05 25.34 -8.15
C ARG A 23 -6.79 24.78 -6.75
N VAL A 24 -6.34 23.53 -6.66
CA VAL A 24 -5.97 22.92 -5.38
C VAL A 24 -4.62 23.47 -4.96
N PRO A 25 -4.51 24.15 -3.81
CA PRO A 25 -3.25 24.71 -3.36
C PRO A 25 -2.24 23.59 -3.06
N VAL A 26 -1.01 23.78 -3.48
CA VAL A 26 0.09 22.90 -3.10
C VAL A 26 0.36 23.08 -1.61
N PRO A 27 0.44 22.02 -0.81
CA PRO A 27 0.80 22.12 0.60
C PRO A 27 2.16 22.79 0.77
N GLY A 28 2.22 23.75 1.68
CA GLY A 28 3.44 24.56 1.90
C GLY A 28 4.55 23.82 2.67
N ASN A 29 4.26 22.66 3.21
CA ASN A 29 5.19 21.86 4.00
C ASN A 29 4.96 20.36 3.78
N ASP A 30 5.97 19.69 3.26
CA ASP A 30 6.04 18.23 3.21
C ASP A 30 7.22 17.77 4.08
N PRO A 31 6.99 17.46 5.35
CA PRO A 31 8.06 17.08 6.29
C PRO A 31 8.67 15.71 5.99
N TRP A 32 8.03 14.89 5.15
CA TRP A 32 8.43 13.52 4.89
C TRP A 32 9.08 13.34 3.52
N GLY A 33 8.84 14.25 2.59
CA GLY A 33 9.40 14.19 1.24
C GLY A 33 8.98 12.95 0.45
N PHE A 34 7.75 12.45 0.69
CA PHE A 34 7.27 11.28 -0.04
C PHE A 34 7.15 11.58 -1.54
N PRO A 35 7.51 10.62 -2.40
CA PRO A 35 7.36 10.80 -3.83
C PRO A 35 5.90 11.02 -4.21
N ALA A 36 5.66 11.97 -5.13
CA ALA A 36 4.32 12.23 -5.65
C ALA A 36 3.69 11.01 -6.32
N ALA A 37 4.52 10.13 -6.89
CA ALA A 37 4.11 8.83 -7.42
C ALA A 37 5.30 7.88 -7.41
N GLU A 38 5.06 6.63 -7.02
CA GLU A 38 6.05 5.58 -7.09
C GLU A 38 5.41 4.28 -7.61
N PHE A 39 6.05 3.65 -8.62
CA PHE A 39 5.56 2.43 -9.25
C PHE A 39 6.69 1.44 -9.44
N ARG A 40 6.39 0.16 -9.19
CA ARG A 40 7.29 -0.95 -9.48
C ARG A 40 6.70 -1.89 -10.51
N ARG A 41 7.53 -2.38 -11.42
CA ARG A 41 7.14 -3.40 -12.38
C ARG A 41 7.29 -4.79 -11.76
N TYR A 42 6.26 -5.58 -11.88
CA TYR A 42 6.22 -6.99 -11.45
C TYR A 42 6.06 -7.88 -12.68
N PRO A 43 7.17 -8.39 -13.24
CA PRO A 43 7.12 -9.27 -14.42
C PRO A 43 6.66 -10.68 -14.07
N ALA A 44 6.69 -11.05 -12.79
CA ALA A 44 6.25 -12.35 -12.30
C ALA A 44 5.30 -12.16 -11.10
N VAL A 45 4.33 -13.05 -10.98
CA VAL A 45 3.30 -13.05 -9.94
C VAL A 45 3.15 -14.45 -9.36
N VAL A 46 3.08 -14.52 -8.04
CA VAL A 46 2.66 -15.71 -7.30
C VAL A 46 1.24 -15.45 -6.81
N ALA A 47 0.27 -16.20 -7.31
CA ALA A 47 -1.12 -16.07 -6.90
C ALA A 47 -1.57 -17.30 -6.10
N LEU A 48 -2.11 -17.06 -4.92
CA LEU A 48 -2.69 -18.10 -4.08
C LEU A 48 -4.21 -18.10 -4.29
N ASP A 49 -4.71 -19.12 -4.97
CA ASP A 49 -6.15 -19.31 -5.15
C ASP A 49 -6.70 -20.17 -4.00
N HIS A 50 -7.32 -19.49 -3.04
CA HIS A 50 -7.89 -20.15 -1.86
C HIS A 50 -9.10 -21.02 -2.19
N SER A 51 -9.82 -20.74 -3.28
CA SER A 51 -11.01 -21.52 -3.66
C SER A 51 -10.64 -22.86 -4.26
N SER A 52 -9.61 -22.92 -5.10
CA SER A 52 -9.09 -24.16 -5.70
C SER A 52 -7.91 -24.75 -4.92
N GLN A 53 -7.42 -24.08 -3.89
CA GLN A 53 -6.24 -24.43 -3.09
C GLN A 53 -4.99 -24.65 -3.97
N ARG A 54 -4.76 -23.74 -4.91
CA ARG A 54 -3.63 -23.78 -5.83
C ARG A 54 -2.75 -22.55 -5.70
N ILE A 55 -1.46 -22.74 -5.95
CA ILE A 55 -0.51 -21.66 -6.18
C ILE A 55 -0.28 -21.59 -7.69
N LEU A 56 -0.52 -20.43 -8.27
CA LEU A 56 -0.29 -20.14 -9.67
C LEU A 56 0.96 -19.25 -9.78
N LEU A 57 1.92 -19.69 -10.57
CA LEU A 57 3.10 -18.91 -10.93
C LEU A 57 2.89 -18.37 -12.33
N VAL A 58 2.92 -17.08 -12.50
CA VAL A 58 2.69 -16.40 -13.78
C VAL A 58 3.85 -15.47 -14.05
N ARG A 59 4.37 -15.49 -15.26
CA ARG A 59 5.40 -14.56 -15.73
C ARG A 59 5.12 -14.16 -17.17
N ASP A 60 5.36 -12.89 -17.51
CA ASP A 60 5.30 -12.42 -18.88
C ASP A 60 6.45 -13.05 -19.70
N CYS A 61 6.14 -13.38 -20.97
CA CYS A 61 7.09 -13.89 -21.93
C CYS A 61 7.02 -13.00 -23.17
N SER A 62 8.08 -12.25 -23.44
CA SER A 62 8.11 -11.28 -24.53
C SER A 62 8.83 -11.79 -25.79
N ASP A 63 9.66 -12.85 -25.72
CA ASP A 63 10.65 -13.14 -26.76
C ASP A 63 10.71 -14.64 -27.17
N GLY A 64 9.73 -15.09 -27.97
CA GLY A 64 9.83 -16.37 -28.71
C GLY A 64 10.24 -17.60 -27.87
N GLU A 65 10.85 -18.60 -28.50
CA GLU A 65 11.23 -19.87 -27.83
C GLU A 65 12.37 -19.72 -26.83
N GLU A 66 13.35 -18.85 -27.10
CA GLU A 66 14.44 -18.57 -26.13
C GLU A 66 13.92 -17.85 -24.88
N GLY A 67 12.99 -16.93 -25.06
CA GLY A 67 12.28 -16.28 -23.96
C GLY A 67 11.50 -17.27 -23.11
N PHE A 68 10.87 -18.26 -23.70
CA PHE A 68 10.13 -19.30 -22.98
C PHE A 68 11.02 -20.15 -22.07
N ALA A 69 12.20 -20.56 -22.52
CA ALA A 69 13.13 -21.31 -21.66
C ALA A 69 13.59 -20.51 -20.44
N ALA A 70 13.92 -19.22 -20.61
CA ALA A 70 14.30 -18.35 -19.53
C ALA A 70 13.14 -18.09 -18.52
N VAL A 71 11.92 -17.99 -19.04
CA VAL A 71 10.71 -17.88 -18.19
C VAL A 71 10.51 -19.14 -17.37
N GLN A 72 10.66 -20.32 -17.99
CA GLN A 72 10.51 -21.60 -17.29
C GLN A 72 11.53 -21.75 -16.16
N GLU A 73 12.81 -21.47 -16.42
CA GLU A 73 13.85 -21.49 -15.39
C GLU A 73 13.53 -20.54 -14.20
N ALA A 74 13.04 -19.34 -14.50
CA ALA A 74 12.68 -18.40 -13.47
C ALA A 74 11.46 -18.84 -12.63
N LEU A 75 10.46 -19.48 -13.27
CA LEU A 75 9.32 -20.05 -12.56
C LEU A 75 9.73 -21.23 -11.68
N ASP A 76 10.64 -22.09 -12.15
CA ASP A 76 11.18 -23.21 -11.39
C ASP A 76 11.98 -22.72 -10.17
N SER A 77 12.74 -21.63 -10.32
CA SER A 77 13.42 -20.97 -9.19
C SER A 77 12.43 -20.48 -8.14
N ILE A 78 11.37 -19.78 -8.55
CA ILE A 78 10.31 -19.31 -7.63
C ILE A 78 9.64 -20.50 -6.93
N ALA A 79 9.32 -21.57 -7.64
CA ALA A 79 8.73 -22.80 -7.07
C ALA A 79 9.66 -23.44 -6.03
N SER A 80 10.96 -23.47 -6.30
CA SER A 80 11.97 -23.95 -5.34
C SER A 80 12.02 -23.10 -4.08
N ASP A 81 11.99 -21.77 -4.22
CA ASP A 81 11.99 -20.84 -3.07
C ASP A 81 10.74 -21.00 -2.21
N LEU A 82 9.57 -21.16 -2.83
CA LEU A 82 8.31 -21.40 -2.12
C LEU A 82 8.28 -22.73 -1.36
N SER A 83 9.12 -23.69 -1.76
CA SER A 83 9.24 -24.98 -1.07
C SER A 83 10.14 -24.96 0.16
N ARG A 84 10.84 -23.84 0.39
CA ARG A 84 11.70 -23.68 1.57
C ARG A 84 10.88 -23.31 2.79
N PRO A 85 11.26 -23.75 4.00
CA PRO A 85 10.62 -23.31 5.22
C PRO A 85 10.70 -21.79 5.35
N ALA A 86 9.56 -21.15 5.65
CA ALA A 86 9.54 -19.73 5.93
C ALA A 86 10.29 -19.46 7.25
N LEU A 87 11.35 -18.67 7.19
CA LEU A 87 12.06 -18.19 8.37
C LEU A 87 11.33 -16.95 8.88
N SER A 88 10.50 -17.11 9.90
CA SER A 88 9.93 -15.98 10.63
C SER A 88 10.89 -15.64 11.78
N THR A 89 11.75 -14.68 11.58
CA THR A 89 12.77 -14.31 12.57
C THR A 89 12.67 -12.88 13.04
N GLY A 90 11.64 -12.15 12.62
CA GLY A 90 11.47 -10.75 12.96
C GLY A 90 10.66 -10.53 14.24
N SER A 91 10.83 -9.36 14.82
CA SER A 91 9.94 -8.78 15.82
C SER A 91 9.47 -7.42 15.30
N PHE A 92 8.33 -6.96 15.78
CA PHE A 92 7.83 -5.61 15.54
C PHE A 92 7.31 -5.06 16.87
N ARG A 93 7.71 -3.86 17.21
CA ARG A 93 7.20 -3.18 18.40
C ARG A 93 7.03 -1.69 18.16
N THR A 94 6.07 -1.11 18.83
CA THR A 94 5.86 0.33 18.89
C THR A 94 6.70 0.93 20.01
N LEU A 95 7.15 2.16 19.82
CA LEU A 95 7.98 2.92 20.76
C LEU A 95 7.23 4.21 21.15
N GLY A 96 7.12 4.45 22.46
CA GLY A 96 6.46 5.66 22.95
C GLY A 96 4.94 5.67 22.78
N GLU A 97 4.39 6.87 22.67
CA GLU A 97 2.95 7.13 22.57
C GLU A 97 2.58 7.65 21.18
N ILE A 98 1.33 7.40 20.79
CA ILE A 98 0.77 7.90 19.53
C ILE A 98 0.69 9.43 19.60
N GLN A 99 1.24 10.11 18.60
CA GLN A 99 1.24 11.56 18.47
C GLN A 99 0.25 11.99 17.38
N PRO A 100 -0.83 12.70 17.73
CA PRO A 100 -1.73 13.25 16.72
C PRO A 100 -1.07 14.45 16.03
N ALA A 101 -1.14 14.50 14.69
CA ALA A 101 -0.61 15.63 13.92
C ALA A 101 -1.47 16.91 14.04
N MET A 102 -2.69 16.78 14.55
CA MET A 102 -3.63 17.89 14.76
C MET A 102 -4.23 17.78 16.16
N GLU A 103 -4.35 18.90 16.82
CA GLU A 103 -5.04 18.99 18.10
C GLU A 103 -6.51 18.59 17.98
N ARG A 104 -7.03 17.89 19.00
CA ARG A 104 -8.41 17.40 19.01
C ARG A 104 -9.44 18.52 18.77
N GLY A 105 -9.30 19.67 19.41
CA GLY A 105 -10.20 20.81 19.24
C GLY A 105 -10.26 21.29 17.79
N THR A 106 -9.11 21.43 17.14
CA THR A 106 -9.02 21.82 15.73
C THR A 106 -9.73 20.83 14.80
N TYR A 107 -9.61 19.54 15.08
CA TYR A 107 -10.32 18.51 14.30
C TYR A 107 -11.84 18.63 14.50
N GLU A 108 -12.30 18.75 15.74
CA GLU A 108 -13.74 18.88 16.08
C GLU A 108 -14.36 20.15 15.48
N GLU A 109 -13.65 21.29 15.48
CA GLU A 109 -14.06 22.52 14.80
C GLU A 109 -14.15 22.32 13.27
N GLY A 110 -13.19 21.62 12.67
CA GLY A 110 -13.21 21.26 11.27
C GLY A 110 -14.44 20.42 10.89
N VAL A 111 -14.79 19.43 11.71
CA VAL A 111 -16.01 18.62 11.53
C VAL A 111 -17.27 19.49 11.63
N ALA A 112 -17.34 20.40 12.61
CA ALA A 112 -18.48 21.31 12.79
C ALA A 112 -18.66 22.22 11.56
N ARG A 113 -17.57 22.74 11.01
CA ARG A 113 -17.56 23.57 9.80
C ARG A 113 -18.06 22.79 8.59
N ILE A 114 -17.53 21.59 8.35
CA ILE A 114 -17.98 20.72 7.24
C ILE A 114 -19.48 20.42 7.35
N ARG A 115 -19.98 20.12 8.55
CA ARG A 115 -21.42 19.90 8.78
C ARG A 115 -22.26 21.13 8.43
N HIS A 116 -21.76 22.33 8.79
CA HIS A 116 -22.43 23.58 8.41
C HIS A 116 -22.49 23.74 6.89
N ASP A 117 -21.36 23.54 6.18
CA ASP A 117 -21.26 23.70 4.74
C ASP A 117 -22.19 22.72 3.99
N ILE A 118 -22.33 21.47 4.50
CA ILE A 118 -23.30 20.50 4.00
C ILE A 118 -24.74 21.00 4.19
N GLN A 119 -25.06 21.59 5.37
CA GLN A 119 -26.40 22.11 5.64
C GLN A 119 -26.74 23.32 4.77
N GLN A 120 -25.75 24.12 4.39
CA GLN A 120 -25.93 25.25 3.47
C GLN A 120 -26.00 24.82 2.00
N GLY A 121 -25.71 23.56 1.68
CA GLY A 121 -25.70 23.05 0.31
C GLY A 121 -24.43 23.39 -0.49
N GLU A 122 -23.38 23.89 0.17
CA GLU A 122 -22.09 24.20 -0.47
C GLU A 122 -21.36 22.91 -0.93
N ILE A 123 -21.47 21.85 -0.13
CA ILE A 123 -20.94 20.53 -0.41
C ILE A 123 -21.95 19.46 0.04
N PHE A 124 -21.86 18.26 -0.51
CA PHE A 124 -22.68 17.14 -0.09
C PHE A 124 -21.94 16.09 0.73
N GLN A 125 -20.61 16.05 0.63
CA GLN A 125 -19.74 15.14 1.38
C GLN A 125 -18.33 15.72 1.51
N ALA A 126 -17.69 15.49 2.66
CA ALA A 126 -16.27 15.65 2.84
C ALA A 126 -15.73 14.62 3.85
N VAL A 127 -14.48 14.26 3.70
CA VAL A 127 -13.75 13.40 4.64
C VAL A 127 -12.59 14.20 5.21
N LEU A 128 -12.67 14.55 6.50
CA LEU A 128 -11.59 15.21 7.20
C LEU A 128 -10.58 14.18 7.70
N SER A 129 -9.34 14.32 7.28
CA SER A 129 -8.26 13.41 7.64
C SER A 129 -7.58 13.83 8.95
N GLN A 130 -7.17 12.85 9.74
CA GLN A 130 -6.31 13.01 10.91
C GLN A 130 -5.15 12.02 10.79
N ARG A 131 -3.91 12.52 10.90
CA ARG A 131 -2.72 11.69 10.95
C ARG A 131 -2.30 11.44 12.41
N PHE A 132 -1.84 10.24 12.66
CA PHE A 132 -1.20 9.84 13.90
C PHE A 132 0.19 9.32 13.60
N ASP A 133 1.17 9.78 14.33
CA ASP A 133 2.55 9.37 14.22
C ASP A 133 2.91 8.47 15.41
N LEU A 134 3.63 7.40 15.16
CA LEU A 134 4.06 6.45 16.17
C LEU A 134 5.41 5.85 15.77
N ASP A 135 6.40 6.04 16.61
CA ASP A 135 7.69 5.40 16.41
C ASP A 135 7.57 3.89 16.56
N CYS A 136 8.26 3.17 15.70
CA CYS A 136 8.28 1.72 15.73
C CYS A 136 9.64 1.19 15.30
N GLU A 137 9.92 -0.05 15.64
CA GLU A 137 11.10 -0.76 15.16
C GLU A 137 10.77 -2.21 14.82
N GLY A 138 11.57 -2.78 13.92
CA GLY A 138 11.46 -4.17 13.50
C GLY A 138 10.90 -4.36 12.10
N ASP A 139 10.40 -5.55 11.82
CA ASP A 139 9.91 -5.94 10.50
C ASP A 139 8.47 -5.44 10.25
N PRO A 140 8.24 -4.48 9.34
CA PRO A 140 6.91 -3.94 9.05
C PRO A 140 5.94 -4.99 8.46
N PHE A 141 6.45 -6.09 7.90
CA PHE A 141 5.61 -7.19 7.43
C PHE A 141 4.82 -7.86 8.57
N LEU A 142 5.37 -7.85 9.80
CA LEU A 142 4.66 -8.35 10.97
C LEU A 142 3.48 -7.45 11.35
N LEU A 143 3.59 -6.13 11.15
CA LEU A 143 2.46 -5.21 11.29
C LEU A 143 1.34 -5.55 10.29
N TYR A 144 1.69 -5.78 9.01
CA TYR A 144 0.72 -6.23 8.01
C TYR A 144 0.02 -7.53 8.42
N ARG A 145 0.78 -8.50 8.92
CA ARG A 145 0.22 -9.77 9.40
C ARG A 145 -0.74 -9.58 10.59
N ALA A 146 -0.40 -8.70 11.52
CA ALA A 146 -1.27 -8.36 12.65
C ALA A 146 -2.54 -7.66 12.16
N LEU A 147 -2.44 -6.73 11.23
CA LEU A 147 -3.58 -6.02 10.65
C LEU A 147 -4.55 -7.01 9.96
N ARG A 148 -4.05 -7.99 9.24
CA ARG A 148 -4.87 -9.05 8.62
C ARG A 148 -5.66 -9.88 9.64
N LEU A 149 -5.16 -10.02 10.85
CA LEU A 149 -5.83 -10.77 11.91
C LEU A 149 -6.87 -9.94 12.66
N THR A 150 -6.59 -8.65 12.84
CA THR A 150 -7.40 -7.76 13.67
C THR A 150 -8.49 -7.03 12.89
N ASN A 151 -8.20 -6.66 11.65
CA ASN A 151 -9.12 -5.91 10.78
C ASN A 151 -9.01 -6.38 9.32
N PRO A 152 -9.45 -7.60 9.01
CA PRO A 152 -9.36 -8.14 7.66
C PRO A 152 -10.24 -7.35 6.68
N SER A 153 -9.67 -7.02 5.53
CA SER A 153 -10.36 -6.39 4.41
C SER A 153 -10.14 -7.24 3.14
N PRO A 154 -11.06 -7.23 2.17
CA PRO A 154 -10.87 -7.97 0.91
C PRO A 154 -9.75 -7.41 0.02
N HIS A 155 -9.28 -6.20 0.27
CA HIS A 155 -8.28 -5.50 -0.55
C HIS A 155 -7.13 -4.99 0.31
N MET A 156 -6.50 -5.87 1.06
CA MET A 156 -5.32 -5.53 1.84
C MET A 156 -4.06 -5.59 0.99
N PHE A 157 -3.09 -4.75 1.32
CA PHE A 157 -1.81 -4.71 0.64
C PHE A 157 -0.65 -4.47 1.61
N TYR A 158 0.50 -4.99 1.22
CA TYR A 158 1.82 -4.64 1.73
C TYR A 158 2.68 -4.31 0.52
N TRP A 159 3.12 -3.08 0.41
CA TRP A 159 3.92 -2.62 -0.71
C TRP A 159 5.18 -1.91 -0.20
N GLU A 160 6.32 -2.41 -0.62
CA GLU A 160 7.63 -1.93 -0.21
C GLU A 160 8.21 -1.06 -1.33
N GLY A 161 8.26 0.24 -1.08
CA GLY A 161 8.87 1.23 -1.95
C GLY A 161 10.38 1.33 -1.75
N GLU A 162 10.99 2.36 -2.30
CA GLU A 162 12.43 2.59 -2.17
C GLU A 162 12.81 3.01 -0.74
N GLU A 163 12.07 3.96 -0.19
CA GLU A 163 12.29 4.50 1.17
C GLU A 163 11.06 4.34 2.08
N THR A 164 9.97 3.83 1.54
CA THR A 164 8.66 3.80 2.20
C THR A 164 8.01 2.43 2.08
N THR A 165 7.39 1.96 3.16
CA THR A 165 6.53 0.79 3.13
C THR A 165 5.08 1.21 3.37
N LEU A 166 4.18 0.84 2.46
CA LEU A 166 2.75 1.06 2.61
C LEU A 166 2.06 -0.22 3.07
N VAL A 167 1.24 -0.09 4.10
CA VAL A 167 0.47 -1.18 4.71
C VAL A 167 -0.99 -0.75 4.84
N GLY A 168 -1.91 -1.53 4.27
CA GLY A 168 -3.32 -1.16 4.33
C GLY A 168 -4.29 -2.30 4.00
#